data_4ee148faef9a61e2c4662e884c22c3fb
#
_entry.id   4ee148faef9a61e2c4662e884c22c3fb
#
_cell.length_a   1.000
_cell.length_b   1.000
_cell.length_c   1.000
_cell.angle_alpha   90.00
_cell.angle_beta   90.00
_cell.angle_gamma   90.00
#
_symmetry.space_group_name_H-M   'P 1'
#
loop_
_entity.id
_entity.type
_entity.pdbx_description
1 polymer ?
#
loop_
_entity_poly.entity_id
_entity_poly.type
_entity_poly.pdbx_seq_one_letter_code
_entity_poly.pdbx_strand_id
1 'polypeptide(L)'
;IRDSSTSRGLGDVYKRQSYTSGACDARMSGAMIPVMSNSGSGNQGISATLPVVVYAEKSGAPEEKKIRALILSNLTVIYIKQSLGRLSALCGCVVAATGSSCGITYLMGGGYEEVSYAVKNMIANLAGMICDGAKPSCALKVASGISTSVLSAMLAMEHRCVTAAEGIIDEDVDKSILNLTKIGREGMTQTDRLILDIMTSKGA
;
A
#
# COMPACT_ATOMS: atom_id res chain seq x y z
N ILE A 1 -10.01 20.99 25.34
CA ILE A 1 -11.09 20.62 24.40
C ILE A 1 -10.54 19.49 23.56
N ARG A 2 -10.91 18.24 23.90
CA ARG A 2 -10.56 17.07 23.09
C ARG A 2 -11.53 17.08 21.92
N ASP A 3 -11.04 17.35 20.73
CA ASP A 3 -11.82 17.21 19.52
C ASP A 3 -12.17 15.73 19.32
N SER A 4 -13.44 15.41 19.48
CA SER A 4 -13.96 14.05 19.34
C SER A 4 -13.84 13.50 17.92
N SER A 5 -13.54 14.36 16.93
CA SER A 5 -13.28 13.99 15.53
C SER A 5 -11.93 13.30 15.37
N THR A 6 -10.88 13.78 16.03
CA THR A 6 -9.53 13.20 16.00
C THR A 6 -9.48 11.80 16.62
N SER A 7 -10.21 11.60 17.72
CA SER A 7 -10.32 10.30 18.39
C SER A 7 -11.04 9.25 17.53
N ARG A 8 -12.07 9.64 16.78
CA ARG A 8 -12.77 8.76 15.83
C ARG A 8 -11.87 8.42 14.64
N GLY A 9 -11.10 9.37 14.10
CA GLY A 9 -10.16 9.15 13.01
C GLY A 9 -9.11 8.10 13.35
N LEU A 10 -8.48 8.18 14.54
CA LEU A 10 -7.50 7.20 15.01
C LEU A 10 -8.11 5.80 15.18
N GLY A 11 -9.32 5.68 15.74
CA GLY A 11 -10.01 4.40 15.88
C GLY A 11 -10.30 3.74 14.53
N ASP A 12 -10.54 4.53 13.49
CA ASP A 12 -10.83 4.04 12.14
C ASP A 12 -9.58 3.61 11.37
N VAL A 13 -8.44 4.28 11.59
CA VAL A 13 -7.12 3.82 11.09
C VAL A 13 -6.79 2.46 11.70
N TYR A 14 -6.95 2.32 13.01
CA TYR A 14 -6.65 1.09 13.74
C TYR A 14 -7.46 -0.11 13.25
N LYS A 15 -8.75 0.07 12.98
CA LYS A 15 -9.62 -1.02 12.49
C LYS A 15 -9.23 -1.49 11.09
N ARG A 16 -8.94 -0.56 10.17
CA ARG A 16 -8.49 -0.92 8.80
C ARG A 16 -7.19 -1.68 8.82
N GLN A 17 -6.24 -1.21 9.61
CA GLN A 17 -4.99 -1.87 9.86
C GLN A 17 -5.19 -3.27 10.43
N SER A 18 -5.99 -3.42 11.49
CA SER A 18 -6.22 -4.68 12.19
C SER A 18 -6.88 -5.73 11.30
N TYR A 19 -7.94 -5.36 10.56
CA TYR A 19 -8.59 -6.30 9.64
C TYR A 19 -7.65 -6.75 8.52
N THR A 20 -6.87 -5.83 7.95
CA THR A 20 -6.00 -6.14 6.83
C THR A 20 -4.79 -6.96 7.27
N SER A 21 -4.16 -6.61 8.39
CA SER A 21 -3.04 -7.37 8.94
C SER A 21 -3.48 -8.73 9.46
N GLY A 22 -4.65 -8.82 10.11
CA GLY A 22 -5.22 -10.09 10.56
C GLY A 22 -5.56 -11.03 9.41
N ALA A 23 -6.11 -10.52 8.30
CA ALA A 23 -6.35 -11.32 7.10
C ALA A 23 -5.04 -11.81 6.46
N CYS A 24 -4.01 -10.97 6.45
CA CYS A 24 -2.67 -11.37 6.01
C CYS A 24 -2.07 -12.45 6.91
N ASP A 25 -2.15 -12.28 8.22
CA ASP A 25 -1.64 -13.23 9.20
C ASP A 25 -2.34 -14.59 9.07
N ALA A 26 -3.67 -14.61 9.04
CA ALA A 26 -4.46 -15.82 8.83
C ALA A 26 -4.06 -16.56 7.55
N ARG A 27 -3.93 -15.82 6.43
CA ARG A 27 -3.48 -16.40 5.16
C ARG A 27 -2.08 -17.00 5.27
N MET A 28 -1.14 -16.27 5.84
CA MET A 28 0.25 -16.72 5.95
C MET A 28 0.44 -17.84 6.95
N SER A 29 -0.50 -17.99 7.89
CA SER A 29 -0.57 -19.11 8.84
C SER A 29 -1.31 -20.34 8.26
N GLY A 30 -1.74 -20.30 7.00
CA GLY A 30 -2.32 -21.45 6.31
C GLY A 30 -3.86 -21.56 6.37
N ALA A 31 -4.57 -20.50 6.70
CA ALA A 31 -6.03 -20.52 6.67
C ALA A 31 -6.55 -20.87 5.27
N MET A 32 -7.44 -21.84 5.18
CA MET A 32 -8.03 -22.38 3.94
C MET A 32 -9.21 -21.50 3.47
N ILE A 33 -8.96 -20.23 3.23
CA ILE A 33 -9.96 -19.24 2.83
C ILE A 33 -9.57 -18.66 1.45
N PRO A 34 -10.49 -18.57 0.49
CA PRO A 34 -10.22 -17.92 -0.79
C PRO A 34 -9.82 -16.45 -0.60
N VAL A 35 -8.80 -16.01 -1.31
CA VAL A 35 -8.27 -14.63 -1.24
C VAL A 35 -8.15 -14.05 -2.64
N MET A 36 -8.64 -12.83 -2.83
CA MET A 36 -8.39 -12.05 -4.05
C MET A 36 -6.88 -11.88 -4.24
N SER A 37 -6.40 -12.22 -5.42
CA SER A 37 -5.00 -11.98 -5.80
C SER A 37 -4.87 -10.73 -6.66
N ASN A 38 -3.84 -9.93 -6.41
CA ASN A 38 -3.42 -8.87 -7.30
C ASN A 38 -1.94 -9.07 -7.66
N SER A 39 -1.62 -8.98 -8.95
CA SER A 39 -0.24 -9.13 -9.47
C SER A 39 0.47 -10.40 -8.97
N GLY A 40 -0.27 -11.50 -8.83
CA GLY A 40 0.24 -12.80 -8.42
C GLY A 40 0.44 -13.00 -6.92
N SER A 41 -0.04 -12.08 -6.08
CA SER A 41 0.08 -12.19 -4.61
C SER A 41 -1.25 -11.95 -3.92
N GLY A 42 -1.66 -12.91 -3.05
CA GLY A 42 -2.85 -12.76 -2.20
C GLY A 42 -2.69 -11.66 -1.17
N ASN A 43 -1.49 -11.47 -0.60
CA ASN A 43 -1.24 -10.37 0.34
C ASN A 43 -1.38 -9.00 -0.33
N GLN A 44 -0.98 -8.87 -1.60
CA GLN A 44 -1.23 -7.64 -2.36
C GLN A 44 -2.73 -7.44 -2.62
N GLY A 45 -3.46 -8.49 -2.97
CA GLY A 45 -4.91 -8.43 -3.12
C GLY A 45 -5.63 -8.01 -1.83
N ILE A 46 -5.27 -8.60 -0.69
CA ILE A 46 -5.79 -8.21 0.64
C ILE A 46 -5.50 -6.73 0.90
N SER A 47 -4.24 -6.28 0.72
CA SER A 47 -3.82 -4.93 1.05
C SER A 47 -4.40 -3.87 0.12
N ALA A 48 -4.65 -4.20 -1.14
CA ALA A 48 -5.30 -3.28 -2.09
C ALA A 48 -6.82 -3.19 -1.89
N THR A 49 -7.46 -4.25 -1.40
CA THR A 49 -8.92 -4.37 -1.40
C THR A 49 -9.53 -4.07 -0.03
N LEU A 50 -9.08 -4.76 1.02
CA LEU A 50 -9.75 -4.76 2.32
C LEU A 50 -9.78 -3.37 3.00
N PRO A 51 -8.71 -2.54 2.97
CA PRO A 51 -8.77 -1.19 3.55
C PRO A 51 -9.80 -0.29 2.89
N VAL A 52 -9.97 -0.43 1.58
CA VAL A 52 -10.95 0.33 0.78
C VAL A 52 -12.37 -0.11 1.13
N VAL A 53 -12.63 -1.42 1.22
CA VAL A 53 -13.92 -1.98 1.64
C VAL A 53 -14.29 -1.48 3.03
N VAL A 54 -13.39 -1.65 4.00
CA VAL A 54 -13.63 -1.21 5.39
C VAL A 54 -13.88 0.29 5.49
N TYR A 55 -13.18 1.09 4.66
CA TYR A 55 -13.42 2.54 4.62
C TYR A 55 -14.81 2.85 4.04
N ALA A 56 -15.15 2.25 2.91
CA ALA A 56 -16.43 2.49 2.23
C ALA A 56 -17.63 2.12 3.12
N GLU A 57 -17.57 0.95 3.77
CA GLU A 57 -18.63 0.50 4.68
C GLU A 57 -18.82 1.45 5.86
N LYS A 58 -17.73 1.90 6.47
CA LYS A 58 -17.79 2.80 7.62
C LYS A 58 -18.22 4.23 7.27
N SER A 59 -17.86 4.71 6.09
CA SER A 59 -18.27 6.03 5.60
C SER A 59 -19.71 6.04 5.06
N GLY A 60 -20.35 4.87 4.94
CA GLY A 60 -21.65 4.74 4.30
C GLY A 60 -21.62 5.07 2.80
N ALA A 61 -20.49 4.84 2.15
CA ALA A 61 -20.33 5.15 0.74
C ALA A 61 -21.29 4.30 -0.12
N PRO A 62 -21.92 4.89 -1.16
CA PRO A 62 -22.74 4.12 -2.10
C PRO A 62 -21.96 2.98 -2.74
N GLU A 63 -22.64 1.87 -3.04
CA GLU A 63 -22.02 0.67 -3.62
C GLU A 63 -21.22 0.98 -4.90
N GLU A 64 -21.78 1.80 -5.79
CA GLU A 64 -21.08 2.22 -7.01
C GLU A 64 -19.77 2.94 -6.70
N LYS A 65 -19.76 3.85 -5.71
CA LYS A 65 -18.55 4.58 -5.31
C LYS A 65 -17.51 3.63 -4.72
N LYS A 66 -17.94 2.65 -3.92
CA LYS A 66 -17.06 1.59 -3.40
C LYS A 66 -16.42 0.78 -4.53
N ILE A 67 -17.21 0.34 -5.52
CA ILE A 67 -16.70 -0.40 -6.67
C ILE A 67 -15.66 0.42 -7.45
N ARG A 68 -15.94 1.69 -7.73
CA ARG A 68 -14.99 2.58 -8.42
C ARG A 68 -13.68 2.76 -7.62
N ALA A 69 -13.77 2.91 -6.32
CA ALA A 69 -12.60 2.99 -5.44
C ALA A 69 -11.76 1.71 -5.46
N LEU A 70 -12.42 0.55 -5.47
CA LEU A 70 -11.74 -0.76 -5.58
C LEU A 70 -11.06 -0.93 -6.94
N ILE A 71 -11.71 -0.51 -8.02
CA ILE A 71 -11.13 -0.51 -9.36
C ILE A 71 -9.88 0.37 -9.40
N LEU A 72 -9.98 1.62 -8.91
CA LEU A 72 -8.85 2.55 -8.84
C LEU A 72 -7.68 1.94 -8.05
N SER A 73 -7.96 1.42 -6.86
CA SER A 73 -6.94 0.80 -6.02
C SER A 73 -6.23 -0.35 -6.74
N ASN A 74 -6.99 -1.29 -7.29
CA ASN A 74 -6.41 -2.47 -7.92
C ASN A 74 -5.68 -2.15 -9.23
N LEU A 75 -6.18 -1.22 -10.04
CA LEU A 75 -5.51 -0.78 -11.27
C LEU A 75 -4.23 -0.02 -10.97
N THR A 76 -4.18 0.80 -9.92
CA THR A 76 -2.95 1.47 -9.47
C THR A 76 -1.87 0.44 -9.10
N VAL A 77 -2.23 -0.63 -8.39
CA VAL A 77 -1.28 -1.71 -8.07
C VAL A 77 -0.75 -2.36 -9.33
N ILE A 78 -1.62 -2.70 -10.28
CA ILE A 78 -1.24 -3.32 -11.56
C ILE A 78 -0.32 -2.37 -12.35
N TYR A 79 -0.65 -1.09 -12.42
CA TYR A 79 0.13 -0.07 -13.12
C TYR A 79 1.57 0.03 -12.58
N ILE A 80 1.72 0.14 -11.25
CA ILE A 80 3.04 0.19 -10.62
C ILE A 80 3.81 -1.13 -10.86
N LYS A 81 3.11 -2.28 -10.75
CA LYS A 81 3.72 -3.60 -10.93
C LYS A 81 4.18 -3.88 -12.37
N GLN A 82 3.55 -3.28 -13.37
CA GLN A 82 4.00 -3.39 -14.75
C GLN A 82 5.44 -2.85 -14.93
N SER A 83 5.76 -1.75 -14.25
CA SER A 83 7.09 -1.14 -14.31
C SER A 83 8.10 -1.78 -13.34
N LEU A 84 7.65 -2.29 -12.19
CA LEU A 84 8.49 -2.92 -11.18
C LEU A 84 8.93 -4.34 -11.56
N GLY A 85 8.09 -5.08 -12.30
CA GLY A 85 8.29 -6.49 -12.57
C GLY A 85 7.69 -7.42 -11.52
N ARG A 86 7.84 -8.74 -11.76
CA ARG A 86 7.21 -9.78 -10.91
C ARG A 86 7.94 -9.97 -9.59
N LEU A 87 9.26 -9.97 -9.60
CA LEU A 87 10.12 -10.17 -8.44
C LEU A 87 10.98 -8.93 -8.21
N SER A 88 11.07 -8.49 -6.98
CA SER A 88 11.89 -7.37 -6.55
C SER A 88 12.03 -7.43 -5.03
N ALA A 89 13.18 -6.98 -4.51
CA ALA A 89 13.38 -6.77 -3.08
C ALA A 89 12.49 -5.64 -2.51
N LEU A 90 11.87 -4.83 -3.35
CA LEU A 90 10.85 -3.88 -2.89
C LEU A 90 9.59 -4.65 -2.46
N CYS A 91 9.14 -4.39 -1.24
CA CYS A 91 8.00 -5.10 -0.68
C CYS A 91 6.71 -4.84 -1.47
N GLY A 92 6.03 -5.92 -1.91
CA GLY A 92 4.74 -5.82 -2.59
C GLY A 92 3.65 -5.13 -1.76
N CYS A 93 3.79 -5.12 -0.43
CA CYS A 93 2.92 -4.37 0.45
C CYS A 93 2.97 -2.85 0.19
N VAL A 94 4.15 -2.30 -0.14
CA VAL A 94 4.29 -0.88 -0.50
C VAL A 94 3.40 -0.54 -1.69
N VAL A 95 3.50 -1.34 -2.75
CA VAL A 95 2.70 -1.15 -3.97
C VAL A 95 1.21 -1.28 -3.70
N ALA A 96 0.82 -2.32 -2.96
CA ALA A 96 -0.59 -2.58 -2.66
C ALA A 96 -1.20 -1.52 -1.72
N ALA A 97 -0.44 -1.05 -0.75
CA ALA A 97 -0.84 0.03 0.15
C ALA A 97 -0.96 1.38 -0.59
N THR A 98 -0.13 1.63 -1.61
CA THR A 98 -0.29 2.79 -2.49
C THR A 98 -1.62 2.74 -3.24
N GLY A 99 -2.00 1.58 -3.78
CA GLY A 99 -3.31 1.40 -4.39
C GLY A 99 -4.46 1.69 -3.43
N SER A 100 -4.41 1.13 -2.21
CA SER A 100 -5.46 1.39 -1.22
C SER A 100 -5.51 2.86 -0.78
N SER A 101 -4.37 3.56 -0.73
CA SER A 101 -4.34 5.01 -0.49
C SER A 101 -5.12 5.78 -1.56
N CYS A 102 -4.93 5.44 -2.84
CA CYS A 102 -5.68 6.04 -3.95
C CYS A 102 -7.20 5.78 -3.82
N GLY A 103 -7.60 4.54 -3.53
CA GLY A 103 -9.00 4.19 -3.33
C GLY A 103 -9.64 4.92 -2.15
N ILE A 104 -8.93 5.07 -1.04
CA ILE A 104 -9.39 5.81 0.15
C ILE A 104 -9.50 7.30 -0.17
N THR A 105 -8.51 7.89 -0.84
CA THR A 105 -8.53 9.30 -1.27
C THR A 105 -9.76 9.57 -2.15
N TYR A 106 -10.06 8.70 -3.11
CA TYR A 106 -11.25 8.80 -3.94
C TYR A 106 -12.55 8.72 -3.11
N LEU A 107 -12.62 7.82 -2.13
CA LEU A 107 -13.78 7.73 -1.24
C LEU A 107 -13.98 8.98 -0.40
N MET A 108 -12.90 9.65 0.00
CA MET A 108 -12.92 10.95 0.69
C MET A 108 -13.41 12.09 -0.21
N GLY A 109 -13.48 11.89 -1.52
CA GLY A 109 -13.91 12.89 -2.49
C GLY A 109 -12.78 13.53 -3.27
N GLY A 110 -11.55 13.04 -3.12
CA GLY A 110 -10.39 13.49 -3.87
C GLY A 110 -10.50 13.15 -5.36
N GLY A 111 -9.97 14.03 -6.19
CA GLY A 111 -9.82 13.86 -7.63
C GLY A 111 -8.43 13.37 -8.02
N TYR A 112 -8.04 13.64 -9.26
CA TYR A 112 -6.74 13.22 -9.80
C TYR A 112 -5.56 13.82 -9.03
N GLU A 113 -5.68 15.09 -8.64
CA GLU A 113 -4.61 15.81 -7.93
C GLU A 113 -4.35 15.18 -6.56
N GLU A 114 -5.39 14.97 -5.74
CA GLU A 114 -5.25 14.37 -4.42
C GLU A 114 -4.79 12.91 -4.51
N VAL A 115 -5.24 12.16 -5.50
CA VAL A 115 -4.74 10.80 -5.76
C VAL A 115 -3.26 10.82 -6.10
N SER A 116 -2.80 11.78 -6.91
CA SER A 116 -1.38 11.95 -7.24
C SER A 116 -0.55 12.31 -6.00
N TYR A 117 -1.07 13.16 -5.12
CA TYR A 117 -0.44 13.50 -3.84
C TYR A 117 -0.33 12.29 -2.93
N ALA A 118 -1.40 11.50 -2.83
CA ALA A 118 -1.39 10.27 -2.05
C ALA A 118 -0.31 9.30 -2.52
N VAL A 119 -0.14 9.12 -3.84
CA VAL A 119 0.92 8.28 -4.42
C VAL A 119 2.31 8.79 -4.06
N LYS A 120 2.58 10.09 -4.22
CA LYS A 120 3.86 10.70 -3.88
C LYS A 120 4.20 10.55 -2.39
N ASN A 121 3.23 10.80 -1.51
CA ASN A 121 3.38 10.62 -0.06
C ASN A 121 3.68 9.16 0.30
N MET A 122 3.02 8.20 -0.35
CA MET A 122 3.28 6.77 -0.15
C MET A 122 4.69 6.37 -0.60
N ILE A 123 5.14 6.86 -1.75
CA ILE A 123 6.49 6.59 -2.26
C ILE A 123 7.54 7.14 -1.30
N ALA A 124 7.40 8.40 -0.89
CA ALA A 124 8.36 9.05 0.01
C ALA A 124 8.48 8.32 1.36
N ASN A 125 7.37 7.79 1.88
CA ASN A 125 7.34 7.14 3.19
C ASN A 125 7.85 5.70 3.17
N LEU A 126 7.51 4.92 2.13
CA LEU A 126 7.69 3.46 2.16
C LEU A 126 8.73 2.91 1.16
N ALA A 127 9.44 3.77 0.42
CA ALA A 127 10.42 3.32 -0.60
C ALA A 127 11.51 2.37 -0.06
N GLY A 128 11.82 2.45 1.22
CA GLY A 128 12.83 1.62 1.89
C GLY A 128 12.33 0.28 2.46
N MET A 129 11.07 -0.09 2.28
CA MET A 129 10.55 -1.34 2.83
C MET A 129 10.97 -2.55 1.98
N ILE A 130 11.84 -3.39 2.53
CA ILE A 130 12.41 -4.55 1.86
C ILE A 130 11.51 -5.77 2.01
N CYS A 131 11.41 -6.59 0.94
CA CYS A 131 10.79 -7.91 0.95
C CYS A 131 11.84 -8.98 1.27
N ASP A 132 11.60 -9.79 2.27
CA ASP A 132 12.44 -10.91 2.70
C ASP A 132 11.67 -12.24 2.74
N GLY A 133 10.81 -12.46 1.75
CA GLY A 133 9.99 -13.66 1.57
C GLY A 133 8.61 -13.56 2.22
N ALA A 134 7.72 -14.47 1.79
CA ALA A 134 6.35 -14.56 2.30
C ALA A 134 6.33 -15.36 3.62
N LYS A 135 5.81 -14.73 4.68
CA LYS A 135 5.81 -15.30 6.05
C LYS A 135 4.79 -14.60 6.95
N PRO A 136 4.41 -15.18 8.09
CA PRO A 136 3.43 -14.56 9.00
C PRO A 136 3.78 -13.12 9.40
N SER A 137 5.06 -12.79 9.61
CA SER A 137 5.49 -11.42 9.91
C SER A 137 5.22 -10.40 8.79
N CYS A 138 4.78 -10.83 7.59
CA CYS A 138 4.26 -9.91 6.58
C CYS A 138 3.05 -9.10 7.09
N ALA A 139 2.30 -9.62 8.05
CA ALA A 139 1.21 -8.90 8.71
C ALA A 139 1.69 -7.57 9.33
N LEU A 140 2.90 -7.52 9.88
CA LEU A 140 3.50 -6.29 10.43
C LEU A 140 3.78 -5.26 9.33
N LYS A 141 4.31 -5.71 8.17
CA LYS A 141 4.54 -4.83 7.02
C LYS A 141 3.23 -4.32 6.43
N VAL A 142 2.21 -5.17 6.38
CA VAL A 142 0.84 -4.78 5.99
C VAL A 142 0.29 -3.74 6.95
N ALA A 143 0.42 -3.94 8.25
CA ALA A 143 -0.03 -2.98 9.26
C ALA A 143 0.59 -1.60 9.05
N SER A 144 1.92 -1.53 8.87
CA SER A 144 2.64 -0.27 8.58
C SER A 144 2.19 0.35 7.26
N GLY A 145 2.08 -0.46 6.20
CA GLY A 145 1.65 -0.01 4.89
C GLY A 145 0.24 0.59 4.91
N ILE A 146 -0.70 -0.04 5.59
CA ILE A 146 -2.08 0.46 5.68
C ILE A 146 -2.19 1.71 6.55
N SER A 147 -1.43 1.80 7.64
CA SER A 147 -1.37 3.04 8.42
C SER A 147 -0.86 4.21 7.58
N THR A 148 0.21 4.00 6.82
CA THR A 148 0.76 4.99 5.89
C THR A 148 -0.23 5.32 4.77
N SER A 149 -0.96 4.33 4.24
CA SER A 149 -1.98 4.51 3.21
C SER A 149 -3.07 5.51 3.64
N VAL A 150 -3.57 5.36 4.86
CA VAL A 150 -4.59 6.26 5.41
C VAL A 150 -4.00 7.65 5.69
N LEU A 151 -2.80 7.72 6.28
CA LEU A 151 -2.11 8.98 6.53
C LEU A 151 -1.87 9.74 5.22
N SER A 152 -1.38 9.06 4.18
CA SER A 152 -1.11 9.67 2.88
C SER A 152 -2.39 10.20 2.22
N ALA A 153 -3.50 9.47 2.33
CA ALA A 153 -4.80 9.92 1.85
C ALA A 153 -5.29 11.17 2.61
N MET A 154 -5.16 11.19 3.93
CA MET A 154 -5.54 12.36 4.74
C MET A 154 -4.71 13.59 4.39
N LEU A 155 -3.39 13.45 4.29
CA LEU A 155 -2.50 14.55 3.90
C LEU A 155 -2.83 15.06 2.50
N ALA A 156 -3.10 14.16 1.56
CA ALA A 156 -3.49 14.52 0.20
C ALA A 156 -4.78 15.35 0.17
N MET A 157 -5.78 14.99 0.97
CA MET A 157 -7.03 15.75 1.09
C MET A 157 -6.84 17.13 1.73
N GLU A 158 -5.75 17.33 2.48
CA GLU A 158 -5.33 18.64 3.00
C GLU A 158 -4.38 19.38 2.03
N HIS A 159 -4.25 18.91 0.79
CA HIS A 159 -3.29 19.41 -0.22
C HIS A 159 -1.84 19.43 0.26
N ARG A 160 -1.48 18.50 1.15
CA ARG A 160 -0.11 18.28 1.62
C ARG A 160 0.53 17.13 0.86
N CYS A 161 1.57 17.46 0.13
CA CYS A 161 2.32 16.52 -0.70
C CYS A 161 3.82 16.73 -0.53
N VAL A 162 4.56 15.63 -0.52
CA VAL A 162 6.03 15.67 -0.65
C VAL A 162 6.39 16.26 -2.01
N THR A 163 7.30 17.21 -2.03
CA THR A 163 7.65 18.00 -3.21
C THR A 163 8.75 17.34 -4.05
N ALA A 164 8.92 17.77 -5.28
CA ALA A 164 9.99 17.30 -6.16
C ALA A 164 11.40 17.73 -5.70
N ALA A 165 11.51 18.58 -4.68
CA ALA A 165 12.78 18.88 -4.04
C ALA A 165 13.26 17.77 -3.08
N GLU A 166 12.44 16.73 -2.85
CA GLU A 166 12.67 15.73 -1.82
C GLU A 166 12.88 14.32 -2.44
N GLY A 167 14.07 13.78 -2.22
CA GLY A 167 14.38 12.38 -2.51
C GLY A 167 14.16 12.00 -3.99
N ILE A 168 13.30 10.99 -4.21
CA ILE A 168 13.03 10.42 -5.54
C ILE A 168 11.71 10.92 -6.14
N ILE A 169 11.06 11.88 -5.49
CA ILE A 169 9.79 12.44 -5.96
C ILE A 169 10.04 13.39 -7.13
N ASP A 170 9.13 13.41 -8.09
CA ASP A 170 9.10 14.31 -9.24
C ASP A 170 7.79 15.11 -9.23
N GLU A 171 7.72 16.21 -9.98
CA GLU A 171 6.46 16.94 -10.18
C GLU A 171 5.42 16.04 -10.83
N ASP A 172 5.83 15.22 -11.75
CA ASP A 172 5.02 14.20 -12.41
C ASP A 172 4.91 12.94 -11.54
N VAL A 173 3.70 12.52 -11.22
CA VAL A 173 3.44 11.31 -10.43
C VAL A 173 3.93 10.04 -11.12
N ASP A 174 3.82 9.97 -12.44
CA ASP A 174 4.27 8.80 -13.20
C ASP A 174 5.79 8.68 -13.17
N LYS A 175 6.52 9.79 -13.22
CA LYS A 175 7.96 9.80 -13.02
C LYS A 175 8.35 9.38 -11.60
N SER A 176 7.61 9.80 -10.58
CA SER A 176 7.82 9.35 -9.20
C SER A 176 7.65 7.82 -9.08
N ILE A 177 6.64 7.26 -9.74
CA ILE A 177 6.41 5.81 -9.83
C ILE A 177 7.58 5.13 -10.57
N LEU A 178 8.02 5.69 -11.69
CA LEU A 178 9.15 5.15 -12.46
C LEU A 178 10.45 5.18 -11.67
N ASN A 179 10.71 6.24 -10.89
CA ASN A 179 11.87 6.33 -10.01
C ASN A 179 11.86 5.23 -8.95
N LEU A 180 10.73 5.02 -8.27
CA LEU A 180 10.55 3.94 -7.31
C LEU A 180 10.77 2.57 -7.95
N THR A 181 10.12 2.32 -9.09
CA THR A 181 10.19 1.02 -9.75
C THR A 181 11.56 0.74 -10.34
N LYS A 182 12.29 1.75 -10.79
CA LYS A 182 13.69 1.64 -11.23
C LYS A 182 14.61 1.21 -10.09
N ILE A 183 14.45 1.81 -8.89
CA ILE A 183 15.19 1.38 -7.70
C ILE A 183 14.87 -0.09 -7.38
N GLY A 184 13.60 -0.47 -7.38
CA GLY A 184 13.20 -1.84 -7.08
C GLY A 184 13.69 -2.86 -8.10
N ARG A 185 13.69 -2.52 -9.39
CA ARG A 185 14.06 -3.43 -10.49
C ARG A 185 15.57 -3.50 -10.71
N GLU A 186 16.26 -2.35 -10.67
CA GLU A 186 17.67 -2.24 -11.04
C GLU A 186 18.56 -2.10 -9.80
N GLY A 187 18.19 -1.23 -8.87
CA GLY A 187 18.99 -0.91 -7.70
C GLY A 187 18.99 -2.01 -6.63
N MET A 188 17.94 -2.84 -6.57
CA MET A 188 17.81 -3.88 -5.54
C MET A 188 18.26 -5.27 -5.97
N THR A 189 18.87 -5.46 -7.13
CA THR A 189 19.30 -6.78 -7.63
C THR A 189 20.30 -7.47 -6.70
N GLN A 190 21.26 -6.72 -6.15
CA GLN A 190 22.20 -7.27 -5.17
C GLN A 190 21.53 -7.54 -3.83
N THR A 191 20.59 -6.69 -3.43
CA THR A 191 19.79 -6.87 -2.23
C THR A 191 18.97 -8.17 -2.28
N ASP A 192 18.34 -8.46 -3.43
CA ASP A 192 17.61 -9.72 -3.65
C ASP A 192 18.51 -10.95 -3.44
N ARG A 193 19.71 -10.94 -4.04
CA ARG A 193 20.68 -12.02 -3.90
C ARG A 193 21.11 -12.20 -2.46
N LEU A 194 21.49 -11.10 -1.80
CA LEU A 194 21.92 -11.13 -0.41
C LEU A 194 20.83 -11.65 0.54
N ILE A 195 19.59 -11.23 0.34
CA ILE A 195 18.46 -11.73 1.11
C ILE A 195 18.30 -13.24 0.91
N LEU A 196 18.38 -13.72 -0.32
CA LEU A 196 18.27 -15.15 -0.63
C LEU A 196 19.40 -15.94 0.04
N ASP A 197 20.64 -15.46 -0.05
CA ASP A 197 21.79 -16.09 0.58
C ASP A 197 21.62 -16.18 2.10
N ILE A 198 21.18 -15.09 2.73
CA ILE A 198 20.89 -15.09 4.17
C ILE A 198 19.77 -16.09 4.51
N MET A 199 18.70 -16.16 3.72
CA MET A 199 17.57 -17.03 3.99
C MET A 199 17.95 -18.51 3.82
N THR A 200 18.77 -18.85 2.85
CA THR A 200 19.17 -20.24 2.55
C THR A 200 20.29 -20.74 3.47
N SER A 201 21.09 -19.85 4.04
CA SER A 201 22.15 -20.21 5.00
C SER A 201 21.66 -20.40 6.44
N LYS A 202 20.39 -20.14 6.73
CA LYS A 202 19.81 -20.39 8.07
C LYS A 202 19.61 -21.88 8.28
N GLY A 203 20.34 -22.44 9.22
CA GLY A 203 20.22 -23.86 9.60
C GLY A 203 21.34 -24.76 9.04
N ALA A 204 22.37 -24.18 8.43
CA ALA A 204 23.61 -24.86 8.14
C ALA A 204 24.54 -24.89 9.38
#